data_d42071ea6a75938c79a8f1c797042d20
#
_entry.id   d42071ea6a75938c79a8f1c797042d20
#
_cell.length_a   1.000
_cell.length_b   1.000
_cell.length_c   1.000
_cell.angle_alpha   90.00
_cell.angle_beta   90.00
_cell.angle_gamma   90.00
#
_symmetry.space_group_name_H-M   'P 1'
#
loop_
_entity.id
_entity.type
_entity.pdbx_description
1 polymer ?
#
loop_
_entity_poly.entity_id
_entity_poly.type
_entity_poly.pdbx_seq_one_letter_code
_entity_poly.pdbx_strand_id
1 'polypeptide(L)'
;MPFDRPGLTMRPIEADELPAFGAFIQGVFLSDVHDDEIELDRRLVEPARTLAVFDTSGSGAPISNRSTPVASTAIFSRELTVPGGPIPAAAVTAVAVAPTHRRQGLLAAMMRRQLDELHDTSQEAVAILWASEAAIYGRFGYGAACRANHLDIASRQTRVRSEFGRSGQVTVCPADEAAPFLRAVYEQVRHLRAGHLDRKGPWWDARLFDPQWRRDGASSLRFAVHHVGPPSSSGDAYAVYSVKGTWDATGPQGVVSIREVQASTPAGAVAIWAFLLEMDLVSHVRWDRAATDEPVQYLVDNPRAIRQTSVDSLWVRLVDVDRALAARVYAAPVDVVIEVSDPFCAWNVGRYRLTGDQTGAHCTPTSSDADLAVSVGALGAAYLGGTSLTSLAAAGLVTERRPGALAAASSAFFAARPPSCPEVF
;
A
#
# COMPACT_ATOMS: atom_id res chain seq x y z
N MET A 1 -5.55 26.26 -10.65
CA MET A 1 -4.95 27.36 -11.43
C MET A 1 -4.14 26.76 -12.56
N PRO A 2 -4.14 27.35 -13.79
CA PRO A 2 -3.30 26.85 -14.87
C PRO A 2 -1.83 26.83 -14.41
N PHE A 3 -1.11 25.81 -14.84
CA PHE A 3 0.33 25.72 -14.63
C PHE A 3 1.01 26.75 -15.54
N ASP A 4 1.34 27.92 -14.98
CA ASP A 4 1.97 29.00 -15.73
C ASP A 4 3.42 29.17 -15.24
N ARG A 5 4.35 28.56 -15.97
CA ARG A 5 5.79 28.68 -15.74
C ARG A 5 6.51 28.82 -17.06
N PRO A 6 7.14 29.97 -17.33
CA PRO A 6 7.85 30.20 -18.59
C PRO A 6 8.86 29.07 -18.86
N GLY A 7 8.80 28.48 -20.05
CA GLY A 7 9.70 27.43 -20.49
C GLY A 7 9.40 26.03 -19.94
N LEU A 8 8.32 25.83 -19.16
CA LEU A 8 7.90 24.52 -18.70
C LEU A 8 6.47 24.21 -19.17
N THR A 9 6.24 22.99 -19.62
CA THR A 9 4.92 22.48 -20.01
C THR A 9 4.56 21.27 -19.19
N MET A 10 3.35 21.26 -18.60
CA MET A 10 2.82 20.11 -17.84
C MET A 10 1.66 19.47 -18.63
N ARG A 11 1.79 18.20 -18.96
CA ARG A 11 0.77 17.43 -19.69
C ARG A 11 0.87 15.94 -19.40
N PRO A 12 -0.16 15.13 -19.72
CA PRO A 12 -0.02 13.68 -19.85
C PRO A 12 1.05 13.32 -20.87
N ILE A 13 1.63 12.12 -20.74
CA ILE A 13 2.52 11.58 -21.77
C ILE A 13 1.71 10.95 -22.89
N GLU A 14 2.32 10.89 -24.09
CA GLU A 14 1.85 10.03 -25.18
C GLU A 14 2.39 8.61 -24.98
N ALA A 15 1.74 7.62 -25.63
CA ALA A 15 2.10 6.21 -25.42
C ALA A 15 3.54 5.86 -25.87
N ASP A 16 4.07 6.56 -26.86
CA ASP A 16 5.44 6.40 -27.36
C ASP A 16 6.49 7.09 -26.45
N GLU A 17 6.08 7.99 -25.57
CA GLU A 17 6.94 8.64 -24.57
C GLU A 17 7.18 7.77 -23.33
N LEU A 18 6.45 6.65 -23.16
CA LEU A 18 6.55 5.79 -21.96
C LEU A 18 7.98 5.31 -21.66
N PRO A 19 8.81 4.91 -22.64
CA PRO A 19 10.20 4.51 -22.35
C PRO A 19 11.03 5.66 -21.76
N ALA A 20 10.87 6.88 -22.28
CA ALA A 20 11.57 8.06 -21.75
C ALA A 20 11.07 8.46 -20.36
N PHE A 21 9.76 8.32 -20.14
CA PHE A 21 9.12 8.54 -18.84
C PHE A 21 9.63 7.54 -17.79
N GLY A 22 9.66 6.24 -18.11
CA GLY A 22 10.21 5.20 -17.23
C GLY A 22 11.69 5.41 -16.93
N ALA A 23 12.50 5.68 -17.97
CA ALA A 23 13.93 5.95 -17.79
C ALA A 23 14.20 7.18 -16.91
N PHE A 24 13.39 8.24 -17.04
CA PHE A 24 13.46 9.40 -16.15
C PHE A 24 13.19 9.02 -14.69
N ILE A 25 12.14 8.24 -14.42
CA ILE A 25 11.76 7.80 -13.07
C ILE A 25 12.89 6.97 -12.48
N GLN A 26 13.37 5.95 -13.20
CA GLN A 26 14.45 5.08 -12.74
C GLN A 26 15.71 5.89 -12.41
N GLY A 27 16.08 6.86 -13.27
CA GLY A 27 17.24 7.75 -13.01
C GLY A 27 17.08 8.60 -11.74
N VAL A 28 15.87 9.10 -11.43
CA VAL A 28 15.60 9.86 -10.21
C VAL A 28 15.61 8.95 -8.97
N PHE A 29 15.18 7.69 -9.11
CA PHE A 29 15.21 6.68 -8.04
C PHE A 29 16.56 5.94 -7.94
N LEU A 30 17.58 6.37 -8.69
CA LEU A 30 18.94 5.81 -8.68
C LEU A 30 18.99 4.33 -9.08
N SER A 31 18.11 3.92 -9.98
CA SER A 31 18.01 2.56 -10.51
C SER A 31 18.36 2.53 -11.99
N ASP A 32 18.83 1.38 -12.46
CA ASP A 32 19.05 1.14 -13.87
C ASP A 32 17.75 0.89 -14.62
N VAL A 33 17.76 1.16 -15.91
CA VAL A 33 16.61 0.92 -16.80
C VAL A 33 16.69 -0.50 -17.36
N HIS A 34 15.58 -1.25 -17.30
CA HIS A 34 15.48 -2.61 -17.82
C HIS A 34 14.32 -2.73 -18.80
N ASP A 35 14.56 -3.34 -19.96
CA ASP A 35 13.56 -3.47 -21.03
C ASP A 35 12.34 -4.29 -20.62
N ASP A 36 12.55 -5.34 -19.81
CA ASP A 36 11.47 -6.18 -19.29
C ASP A 36 10.57 -5.44 -18.29
N GLU A 37 11.09 -4.47 -17.54
CA GLU A 37 10.33 -3.58 -16.67
C GLU A 37 9.51 -2.58 -17.49
N ILE A 38 10.10 -1.97 -18.53
CA ILE A 38 9.40 -1.08 -19.44
C ILE A 38 8.24 -1.81 -20.13
N GLU A 39 8.42 -3.07 -20.52
CA GLU A 39 7.35 -3.86 -21.15
C GLU A 39 6.21 -4.16 -20.15
N LEU A 40 6.52 -4.41 -18.89
CA LEU A 40 5.51 -4.51 -17.85
C LEU A 40 4.77 -3.19 -17.65
N ASP A 41 5.49 -2.07 -17.58
CA ASP A 41 4.93 -0.73 -17.40
C ASP A 41 3.99 -0.34 -18.54
N ARG A 42 4.26 -0.76 -19.80
CA ARG A 42 3.34 -0.57 -20.94
C ARG A 42 1.95 -1.15 -20.71
N ARG A 43 1.84 -2.17 -19.87
CA ARG A 43 0.59 -2.85 -19.55
C ARG A 43 -0.10 -2.30 -18.30
N LEU A 44 0.61 -1.54 -17.49
CA LEU A 44 0.13 -1.00 -16.21
C LEU A 44 -0.17 0.48 -16.27
N VAL A 45 0.71 1.26 -16.91
CA VAL A 45 0.61 2.72 -16.96
C VAL A 45 -0.59 3.14 -17.83
N GLU A 46 -1.37 4.06 -17.30
CA GLU A 46 -2.48 4.72 -17.96
C GLU A 46 -1.98 6.11 -18.44
N PRO A 47 -1.57 6.28 -19.73
CA PRO A 47 -0.95 7.54 -20.19
C PRO A 47 -1.80 8.77 -19.89
N ALA A 48 -3.12 8.68 -20.06
CA ALA A 48 -4.06 9.78 -19.77
C ALA A 48 -4.10 10.19 -18.28
N ARG A 49 -3.63 9.32 -17.38
CA ARG A 49 -3.55 9.58 -15.93
C ARG A 49 -2.13 9.87 -15.45
N THR A 50 -1.22 10.16 -16.38
CA THR A 50 0.12 10.65 -16.05
C THR A 50 0.14 12.18 -16.07
N LEU A 51 1.10 12.78 -15.36
CA LEU A 51 1.50 14.16 -15.55
C LEU A 51 3.02 14.20 -15.64
N ALA A 52 3.53 14.76 -16.72
CA ALA A 52 4.94 15.00 -16.92
C ALA A 52 5.20 16.48 -17.17
N VAL A 53 6.27 17.01 -16.61
CA VAL A 53 6.73 18.37 -16.87
C VAL A 53 7.93 18.30 -17.80
N PHE A 54 7.86 19.03 -18.92
CA PHE A 54 8.90 19.12 -19.93
C PHE A 54 9.51 20.52 -19.93
N ASP A 55 10.85 20.60 -20.00
CA ASP A 55 11.56 21.88 -20.19
C ASP A 55 11.64 22.18 -21.68
N THR A 56 10.92 23.23 -22.10
CA THR A 56 10.86 23.72 -23.48
C THR A 56 11.73 24.96 -23.70
N SER A 57 12.42 25.47 -22.68
CA SER A 57 13.19 26.72 -22.73
C SER A 57 14.46 26.64 -23.61
N GLY A 58 14.91 25.46 -23.94
CA GLY A 58 16.14 25.25 -24.71
C GLY A 58 17.42 25.59 -23.97
N SER A 59 17.34 26.04 -22.72
CA SER A 59 18.43 26.55 -21.94
C SER A 59 18.94 25.55 -20.89
N GLY A 60 19.50 24.40 -21.32
CA GLY A 60 20.15 23.58 -20.30
C GLY A 60 20.22 22.08 -20.53
N ALA A 61 19.72 21.58 -21.63
CA ALA A 61 19.98 20.21 -21.99
C ALA A 61 20.99 20.17 -23.17
N PRO A 62 22.25 19.85 -22.91
CA PRO A 62 23.10 19.43 -24.01
C PRO A 62 22.57 18.08 -24.47
N ILE A 63 21.94 18.04 -25.65
CA ILE A 63 21.73 16.80 -26.41
C ILE A 63 20.61 15.87 -25.94
N SER A 64 20.05 16.01 -24.73
CA SER A 64 18.93 15.17 -24.33
C SER A 64 17.63 15.64 -24.95
N ASN A 65 17.07 14.75 -25.70
CA ASN A 65 15.78 14.76 -26.35
C ASN A 65 14.73 15.62 -25.56
N ARG A 66 14.11 16.59 -26.21
CA ARG A 66 13.04 17.45 -25.65
C ARG A 66 11.83 16.67 -25.11
N SER A 67 11.83 15.36 -25.30
CA SER A 67 10.85 14.40 -24.81
C SER A 67 11.17 13.81 -23.41
N THR A 68 12.28 14.17 -22.78
CA THR A 68 12.60 13.68 -21.43
C THR A 68 11.96 14.59 -20.38
N PRO A 69 11.12 14.07 -19.49
CA PRO A 69 10.53 14.87 -18.42
C PRO A 69 11.58 15.40 -17.44
N VAL A 70 11.27 16.52 -16.78
CA VAL A 70 12.01 17.04 -15.62
C VAL A 70 11.25 16.83 -14.31
N ALA A 71 9.97 16.49 -14.38
CA ALA A 71 9.18 16.02 -13.25
C ALA A 71 8.05 15.10 -13.75
N SER A 72 7.61 14.19 -12.90
CA SER A 72 6.59 13.21 -13.24
C SER A 72 5.71 12.85 -12.04
N THR A 73 4.50 12.38 -12.35
CA THR A 73 3.63 11.61 -11.47
C THR A 73 2.62 10.85 -12.33
N ALA A 74 2.09 9.76 -11.80
CA ALA A 74 1.04 8.97 -12.45
C ALA A 74 0.00 8.51 -11.44
N ILE A 75 -1.16 8.08 -11.93
CA ILE A 75 -2.20 7.44 -11.14
C ILE A 75 -2.54 6.11 -11.82
N PHE A 76 -2.57 5.04 -11.02
CA PHE A 76 -3.21 3.80 -11.41
C PHE A 76 -4.64 3.77 -10.88
N SER A 77 -5.59 3.38 -11.72
CA SER A 77 -6.99 3.13 -11.34
C SER A 77 -7.08 1.80 -10.59
N ARG A 78 -7.31 1.85 -9.28
CA ARG A 78 -7.32 0.65 -8.42
C ARG A 78 -8.60 0.57 -7.60
N GLU A 79 -8.88 -0.63 -7.08
CA GLU A 79 -9.86 -0.83 -6.00
C GLU A 79 -9.10 -1.02 -4.67
N LEU A 80 -9.45 -0.21 -3.68
CA LEU A 80 -8.95 -0.32 -2.30
C LEU A 80 -10.03 -0.92 -1.41
N THR A 81 -9.72 -1.99 -0.70
CA THR A 81 -10.60 -2.48 0.34
C THR A 81 -10.55 -1.54 1.55
N VAL A 82 -11.69 -1.02 1.94
CA VAL A 82 -11.92 -0.26 3.16
C VAL A 82 -12.82 -1.05 4.11
N PRO A 83 -13.01 -0.66 5.38
CA PRO A 83 -14.06 -1.27 6.20
C PRO A 83 -15.42 -1.19 5.50
N GLY A 84 -16.00 -2.36 5.17
CA GLY A 84 -17.27 -2.47 4.43
C GLY A 84 -17.14 -2.99 3.00
N GLY A 85 -15.97 -2.90 2.38
CA GLY A 85 -15.76 -3.45 1.03
C GLY A 85 -14.80 -2.64 0.16
N PRO A 86 -14.66 -3.01 -1.12
CA PRO A 86 -13.79 -2.31 -2.05
C PRO A 86 -14.43 -1.01 -2.57
N ILE A 87 -13.61 0.02 -2.73
CA ILE A 87 -13.97 1.30 -3.35
C ILE A 87 -12.94 1.67 -4.43
N PRO A 88 -13.30 2.48 -5.45
CA PRO A 88 -12.33 3.08 -6.36
C PRO A 88 -11.33 3.95 -5.60
N ALA A 89 -10.05 3.85 -5.95
CA ALA A 89 -8.97 4.62 -5.35
C ALA A 89 -7.93 5.02 -6.40
N ALA A 90 -7.47 6.26 -6.35
CA ALA A 90 -6.39 6.77 -7.18
C ALA A 90 -5.05 6.40 -6.55
N ALA A 91 -4.37 5.40 -7.12
CA ALA A 91 -3.05 4.97 -6.64
C ALA A 91 -1.95 5.85 -7.28
N VAL A 92 -1.53 6.87 -6.55
CA VAL A 92 -0.51 7.85 -6.99
C VAL A 92 0.87 7.23 -6.93
N THR A 93 1.58 7.31 -8.05
CA THR A 93 2.90 6.70 -8.25
C THR A 93 3.79 7.56 -9.13
N ALA A 94 5.00 7.09 -9.42
CA ALA A 94 5.97 7.71 -10.34
C ALA A 94 6.26 9.18 -10.01
N VAL A 95 6.19 9.54 -8.73
CA VAL A 95 6.40 10.91 -8.27
C VAL A 95 7.89 11.22 -8.22
N ALA A 96 8.37 11.94 -9.22
CA ALA A 96 9.78 12.26 -9.37
C ALA A 96 10.00 13.71 -9.79
N VAL A 97 11.08 14.34 -9.35
CA VAL A 97 11.55 15.65 -9.81
C VAL A 97 13.05 15.58 -10.01
N ALA A 98 13.52 15.92 -11.21
CA ALA A 98 14.94 15.96 -11.53
C ALA A 98 15.73 16.80 -10.51
N PRO A 99 16.91 16.39 -10.09
CA PRO A 99 17.74 17.14 -9.13
C PRO A 99 17.95 18.61 -9.52
N THR A 100 18.07 18.89 -10.81
CA THR A 100 18.24 20.23 -11.39
C THR A 100 16.99 21.11 -11.30
N HIS A 101 15.81 20.52 -11.09
CA HIS A 101 14.51 21.23 -11.05
C HIS A 101 13.83 21.14 -9.69
N ARG A 102 14.51 20.62 -8.66
CA ARG A 102 14.00 20.59 -7.28
C ARG A 102 13.82 21.99 -6.70
N ARG A 103 12.96 22.10 -5.67
CA ARG A 103 12.66 23.35 -4.93
C ARG A 103 12.03 24.45 -5.77
N GLN A 104 11.56 24.15 -6.97
CA GLN A 104 10.85 25.06 -7.85
C GLN A 104 9.32 24.92 -7.76
N GLY A 105 8.79 24.12 -6.82
CA GLY A 105 7.35 23.91 -6.60
C GLY A 105 6.68 23.00 -7.63
N LEU A 106 7.43 22.24 -8.46
CA LEU A 106 6.86 21.35 -9.47
C LEU A 106 6.01 20.24 -8.84
N LEU A 107 6.52 19.60 -7.78
CA LEU A 107 5.76 18.61 -7.04
C LEU A 107 4.42 19.14 -6.53
N ALA A 108 4.42 20.34 -5.93
CA ALA A 108 3.19 20.94 -5.42
C ALA A 108 2.19 21.23 -6.55
N ALA A 109 2.68 21.67 -7.72
CA ALA A 109 1.84 21.94 -8.88
C ALA A 109 1.22 20.65 -9.44
N MET A 110 2.01 19.56 -9.55
CA MET A 110 1.52 18.25 -9.98
C MET A 110 0.48 17.67 -9.00
N MET A 111 0.76 17.68 -7.70
CA MET A 111 -0.20 17.22 -6.68
C MET A 111 -1.49 18.06 -6.69
N ARG A 112 -1.38 19.38 -6.88
CA ARG A 112 -2.55 20.24 -7.03
C ARG A 112 -3.39 19.81 -8.22
N ARG A 113 -2.77 19.71 -9.39
CA ARG A 113 -3.45 19.31 -10.63
C ARG A 113 -4.15 17.96 -10.50
N GLN A 114 -3.46 16.96 -9.93
CA GLN A 114 -4.06 15.63 -9.74
C GLN A 114 -5.25 15.67 -8.78
N LEU A 115 -5.12 16.35 -7.63
CA LEU A 115 -6.23 16.39 -6.66
C LEU A 115 -7.41 17.22 -7.16
N ASP A 116 -7.17 18.30 -7.90
CA ASP A 116 -8.23 19.08 -8.56
C ASP A 116 -8.97 18.18 -9.59
N GLU A 117 -8.26 17.45 -10.44
CA GLU A 117 -8.86 16.51 -11.41
C GLU A 117 -9.65 15.38 -10.77
N LEU A 118 -9.14 14.79 -9.67
CA LEU A 118 -9.86 13.76 -8.92
C LEU A 118 -11.16 14.31 -8.29
N HIS A 119 -11.12 15.53 -7.75
CA HIS A 119 -12.29 16.22 -7.23
C HIS A 119 -13.32 16.49 -8.33
N ASP A 120 -12.87 17.12 -9.43
CA ASP A 120 -13.75 17.53 -10.55
C ASP A 120 -14.43 16.31 -11.20
N THR A 121 -13.71 15.20 -11.38
CA THR A 121 -14.25 13.98 -11.98
C THR A 121 -15.11 13.16 -11.03
N SER A 122 -14.89 13.30 -9.74
CA SER A 122 -15.64 12.59 -8.70
C SER A 122 -15.63 11.05 -8.86
N GLN A 123 -14.61 10.47 -9.49
CA GLN A 123 -14.52 9.00 -9.66
C GLN A 123 -13.99 8.33 -8.41
N GLU A 124 -12.92 8.86 -7.82
CA GLU A 124 -12.32 8.32 -6.61
C GLU A 124 -12.41 9.33 -5.46
N ALA A 125 -13.01 8.89 -4.35
CA ALA A 125 -13.09 9.72 -3.14
C ALA A 125 -11.81 9.73 -2.32
N VAL A 126 -10.87 8.83 -2.63
CA VAL A 126 -9.58 8.69 -1.96
C VAL A 126 -8.43 8.53 -2.95
N ALA A 127 -7.29 9.14 -2.63
CA ALA A 127 -6.02 8.86 -3.26
C ALA A 127 -5.10 8.13 -2.26
N ILE A 128 -4.29 7.22 -2.78
CA ILE A 128 -3.37 6.41 -1.98
C ILE A 128 -1.97 6.45 -2.58
N LEU A 129 -0.95 6.25 -1.75
CA LEU A 129 0.43 6.12 -2.20
C LEU A 129 1.31 5.36 -1.22
N TRP A 130 2.47 4.94 -1.70
CA TRP A 130 3.62 4.55 -0.88
C TRP A 130 4.63 5.70 -0.87
N ALA A 131 5.01 6.15 0.33
CA ALA A 131 5.94 7.25 0.47
C ALA A 131 7.40 6.75 0.37
N SER A 132 8.14 7.17 -0.66
CA SER A 132 9.60 7.00 -0.67
C SER A 132 10.28 7.83 0.42
N GLU A 133 9.74 9.01 0.70
CA GLU A 133 10.17 9.90 1.77
C GLU A 133 8.95 10.37 2.57
N ALA A 134 8.75 9.85 3.78
CA ALA A 134 7.56 10.09 4.61
C ALA A 134 7.29 11.58 4.91
N ALA A 135 8.34 12.42 4.96
CA ALA A 135 8.21 13.86 5.24
C ALA A 135 7.53 14.66 4.11
N ILE A 136 7.36 14.07 2.92
CA ILE A 136 6.89 14.80 1.74
C ILE A 136 5.36 14.96 1.72
N TYR A 137 4.61 13.89 1.99
CA TYR A 137 3.21 13.81 1.58
C TYR A 137 2.21 14.36 2.60
N GLY A 138 2.62 14.50 3.87
CA GLY A 138 1.77 15.10 4.91
C GLY A 138 1.31 16.52 4.57
N ARG A 139 2.14 17.33 3.89
CA ARG A 139 1.80 18.69 3.46
C ARG A 139 0.72 18.76 2.38
N PHE A 140 0.46 17.65 1.69
CA PHE A 140 -0.62 17.51 0.71
C PHE A 140 -1.87 16.84 1.30
N GLY A 141 -1.88 16.61 2.62
CA GLY A 141 -3.01 16.05 3.33
C GLY A 141 -3.08 14.52 3.33
N TYR A 142 -2.01 13.82 2.93
CA TYR A 142 -1.92 12.37 3.11
C TYR A 142 -1.60 12.02 4.57
N GLY A 143 -2.19 10.93 5.06
CA GLY A 143 -1.90 10.34 6.36
C GLY A 143 -1.51 8.87 6.25
N ALA A 144 -0.55 8.41 7.06
CA ALA A 144 -0.12 7.01 7.10
C ALA A 144 -1.22 6.12 7.69
N ALA A 145 -1.98 5.45 6.83
CA ALA A 145 -3.16 4.66 7.20
C ALA A 145 -2.84 3.18 7.48
N CYS A 146 -1.79 2.64 6.87
CA CYS A 146 -1.27 1.31 7.16
C CYS A 146 0.16 1.37 7.70
N ARG A 147 0.47 0.39 8.52
CA ARG A 147 1.84 0.06 8.93
C ARG A 147 2.18 -1.35 8.46
N ALA A 148 3.46 -1.61 8.27
CA ALA A 148 3.99 -2.93 8.00
C ALA A 148 5.13 -3.25 8.97
N ASN A 149 5.43 -4.52 9.16
CA ASN A 149 6.58 -4.98 9.91
C ASN A 149 7.63 -5.59 8.96
N HIS A 150 8.88 -5.16 9.13
CA HIS A 150 10.02 -5.94 8.67
C HIS A 150 10.27 -7.03 9.70
N LEU A 151 10.13 -8.29 9.29
CA LEU A 151 10.39 -9.45 10.13
C LEU A 151 11.75 -10.07 9.76
N ASP A 152 12.54 -10.42 10.79
CA ASP A 152 13.72 -11.28 10.68
C ASP A 152 13.60 -12.38 11.76
N ILE A 153 13.32 -13.60 11.34
CA ILE A 153 13.04 -14.73 12.21
C ILE A 153 14.23 -15.69 12.19
N ALA A 154 14.86 -15.89 13.33
CA ALA A 154 15.90 -16.92 13.50
C ALA A 154 15.25 -18.30 13.55
N SER A 155 15.07 -18.95 12.37
CA SER A 155 14.28 -20.15 12.21
C SER A 155 14.79 -21.35 13.01
N ARG A 156 16.09 -21.40 13.28
CA ARG A 156 16.68 -22.47 14.13
C ARG A 156 16.40 -22.30 15.63
N GLN A 157 15.92 -21.14 16.05
CA GLN A 157 15.65 -20.80 17.46
C GLN A 157 14.16 -20.90 17.79
N THR A 158 13.32 -21.21 16.81
CA THR A 158 11.88 -21.27 17.02
C THR A 158 11.21 -22.20 16.00
N ARG A 159 10.03 -22.67 16.35
CA ARG A 159 9.15 -23.48 15.51
C ARG A 159 7.70 -23.20 15.85
N VAL A 160 6.80 -23.58 14.96
CA VAL A 160 5.37 -23.54 15.26
C VAL A 160 5.07 -24.54 16.38
N ARG A 161 4.34 -24.10 17.41
CA ARG A 161 3.96 -24.93 18.55
C ARG A 161 3.11 -26.12 18.12
N SER A 162 3.41 -27.30 18.68
CA SER A 162 2.75 -28.56 18.31
C SER A 162 1.26 -28.61 18.61
N GLU A 163 0.79 -27.81 19.57
CA GLU A 163 -0.63 -27.73 19.97
C GLU A 163 -1.57 -27.22 18.89
N PHE A 164 -1.04 -26.48 17.88
CA PHE A 164 -1.87 -26.02 16.77
C PHE A 164 -2.25 -27.15 15.79
N GLY A 165 -1.59 -28.29 15.89
CA GLY A 165 -1.80 -29.38 14.94
C GLY A 165 -1.41 -29.02 13.52
N ARG A 166 -1.37 -29.99 12.65
CA ARG A 166 -1.16 -29.79 11.21
C ARG A 166 -2.24 -30.54 10.47
N SER A 167 -3.01 -29.84 9.67
CA SER A 167 -3.99 -30.43 8.77
C SER A 167 -3.64 -30.06 7.33
N GLY A 168 -4.02 -30.89 6.39
CA GLY A 168 -3.73 -30.65 4.98
C GLY A 168 -2.26 -30.91 4.61
N GLN A 169 -1.89 -30.45 3.43
CA GLN A 169 -0.56 -30.63 2.85
C GLN A 169 -0.08 -29.34 2.23
N VAL A 170 1.21 -29.03 2.38
CA VAL A 170 1.89 -27.97 1.64
C VAL A 170 2.61 -28.58 0.44
N THR A 171 2.29 -28.10 -0.74
CA THR A 171 2.92 -28.52 -2.00
C THR A 171 3.71 -27.34 -2.57
N VAL A 172 4.95 -27.60 -2.98
CA VAL A 172 5.74 -26.64 -3.76
C VAL A 172 5.57 -26.98 -5.23
N CYS A 173 5.09 -26.02 -6.02
CA CYS A 173 4.76 -26.25 -7.43
C CYS A 173 5.31 -25.11 -8.33
N PRO A 174 5.36 -25.32 -9.66
CA PRO A 174 5.68 -24.27 -10.63
C PRO A 174 4.70 -23.09 -10.59
N ALA A 175 5.13 -21.95 -11.14
CA ALA A 175 4.36 -20.71 -11.12
C ALA A 175 2.99 -20.83 -11.80
N ASP A 176 2.92 -21.50 -12.92
CA ASP A 176 1.69 -21.73 -13.72
C ASP A 176 0.67 -22.59 -12.97
N GLU A 177 1.14 -23.63 -12.26
CA GLU A 177 0.30 -24.46 -11.41
C GLU A 177 -0.16 -23.71 -10.15
N ALA A 178 0.71 -22.88 -9.56
CA ALA A 178 0.39 -22.10 -8.35
C ALA A 178 -0.59 -20.96 -8.64
N ALA A 179 -0.49 -20.30 -9.79
CA ALA A 179 -1.19 -19.06 -10.09
C ALA A 179 -2.72 -19.10 -9.86
N PRO A 180 -3.47 -20.15 -10.22
CA PRO A 180 -4.91 -20.22 -9.93
C PRO A 180 -5.21 -20.21 -8.43
N PHE A 181 -4.40 -20.92 -7.62
CA PHE A 181 -4.56 -20.96 -6.16
C PHE A 181 -4.24 -19.62 -5.52
N LEU A 182 -3.13 -18.99 -5.91
CA LEU A 182 -2.74 -17.67 -5.42
C LEU A 182 -3.87 -16.66 -5.66
N ARG A 183 -4.42 -16.65 -6.87
CA ARG A 183 -5.51 -15.74 -7.26
C ARG A 183 -6.76 -15.98 -6.42
N ALA A 184 -7.17 -17.23 -6.24
CA ALA A 184 -8.36 -17.59 -5.49
C ALA A 184 -8.25 -17.24 -4.00
N VAL A 185 -7.11 -17.55 -3.37
CA VAL A 185 -6.86 -17.24 -1.95
C VAL A 185 -6.76 -15.73 -1.74
N TYR A 186 -6.01 -15.03 -2.60
CA TYR A 186 -5.88 -13.58 -2.49
C TYR A 186 -7.23 -12.86 -2.61
N GLU A 187 -8.06 -13.27 -3.57
CA GLU A 187 -9.38 -12.65 -3.77
C GLU A 187 -10.29 -12.82 -2.55
N GLN A 188 -10.23 -13.98 -1.88
CA GLN A 188 -10.95 -14.19 -0.62
C GLN A 188 -10.43 -13.29 0.50
N VAL A 189 -9.10 -13.20 0.66
CA VAL A 189 -8.47 -12.47 1.75
C VAL A 189 -8.59 -10.96 1.56
N ARG A 190 -8.48 -10.45 0.32
CA ARG A 190 -8.46 -9.01 0.06
C ARG A 190 -9.74 -8.32 0.50
N HIS A 191 -10.90 -8.96 0.37
CA HIS A 191 -12.19 -8.40 0.78
C HIS A 191 -12.37 -8.32 2.30
N LEU A 192 -11.58 -9.09 3.06
CA LEU A 192 -11.68 -9.18 4.50
C LEU A 192 -10.71 -8.25 5.23
N ARG A 193 -9.86 -7.53 4.47
CA ARG A 193 -8.80 -6.73 5.08
C ARG A 193 -8.67 -5.35 4.43
N ALA A 194 -8.93 -4.31 5.20
CA ALA A 194 -8.69 -2.94 4.76
C ALA A 194 -7.23 -2.72 4.34
N GLY A 195 -7.01 -1.97 3.27
CA GLY A 195 -5.69 -1.68 2.71
C GLY A 195 -5.26 -2.60 1.56
N HIS A 196 -5.93 -3.74 1.34
CA HIS A 196 -5.64 -4.60 0.20
C HIS A 196 -6.19 -3.99 -1.10
N LEU A 197 -5.45 -4.17 -2.19
CA LEU A 197 -5.81 -3.69 -3.52
C LEU A 197 -6.26 -4.86 -4.41
N ASP A 198 -7.02 -4.55 -5.46
CA ASP A 198 -7.32 -5.53 -6.49
C ASP A 198 -6.05 -5.94 -7.26
N ARG A 199 -6.10 -7.11 -7.91
CA ARG A 199 -5.06 -7.60 -8.83
C ARG A 199 -5.69 -8.04 -10.14
N LYS A 200 -6.32 -7.11 -10.84
CA LYS A 200 -6.91 -7.35 -12.17
C LYS A 200 -5.84 -7.25 -13.25
N GLY A 201 -6.03 -8.01 -14.34
CA GLY A 201 -5.16 -7.94 -15.50
C GLY A 201 -3.66 -8.12 -15.17
N PRO A 202 -2.78 -7.21 -15.61
CA PRO A 202 -1.34 -7.34 -15.49
C PRO A 202 -0.79 -7.16 -14.06
N TRP A 203 -1.63 -6.82 -13.07
CA TRP A 203 -1.18 -6.66 -11.67
C TRP A 203 -0.67 -7.94 -11.03
N TRP A 204 -1.17 -9.11 -11.47
CA TRP A 204 -0.59 -10.38 -11.07
C TRP A 204 0.79 -10.61 -11.68
N ASP A 205 1.01 -10.20 -12.93
CA ASP A 205 2.31 -10.29 -13.58
C ASP A 205 3.31 -9.37 -12.88
N ALA A 206 2.89 -8.15 -12.53
CA ALA A 206 3.70 -7.22 -11.73
C ALA A 206 4.04 -7.80 -10.35
N ARG A 207 3.09 -8.43 -9.67
CA ARG A 207 3.31 -9.03 -8.35
C ARG A 207 4.31 -10.18 -8.39
N LEU A 208 4.29 -10.97 -9.46
CA LEU A 208 5.14 -12.13 -9.65
C LEU A 208 6.37 -11.84 -10.54
N PHE A 209 6.57 -10.58 -10.94
CA PHE A 209 7.72 -10.17 -11.74
C PHE A 209 9.02 -10.46 -10.99
N ASP A 210 9.85 -11.34 -11.57
CA ASP A 210 11.04 -11.89 -10.93
C ASP A 210 12.22 -12.04 -11.91
N PRO A 211 12.69 -10.96 -12.53
CA PRO A 211 13.83 -11.01 -13.42
C PRO A 211 15.13 -11.31 -12.64
N GLN A 212 16.10 -11.91 -13.31
CA GLN A 212 17.34 -12.32 -12.68
C GLN A 212 18.10 -11.17 -11.99
N TRP A 213 18.06 -10.00 -12.59
CA TRP A 213 18.75 -8.81 -12.07
C TRP A 213 18.18 -8.29 -10.72
N ARG A 214 16.92 -8.63 -10.37
CA ARG A 214 16.31 -8.30 -9.07
C ARG A 214 16.63 -9.28 -7.94
N ARG A 215 17.19 -10.46 -8.25
CA ARG A 215 17.29 -11.56 -7.26
C ARG A 215 18.43 -11.41 -6.27
N ASP A 216 19.41 -10.55 -6.53
CA ASP A 216 20.59 -10.35 -5.66
C ASP A 216 21.26 -11.67 -5.21
N GLY A 217 21.40 -12.63 -6.14
CA GLY A 217 21.96 -13.95 -5.89
C GLY A 217 21.04 -14.94 -5.18
N ALA A 218 19.75 -14.60 -4.97
CA ALA A 218 18.74 -15.55 -4.53
C ALA A 218 18.21 -16.41 -5.69
N SER A 219 17.50 -17.47 -5.34
CA SER A 219 16.77 -18.30 -6.32
C SER A 219 15.66 -17.48 -7.01
N SER A 220 15.14 -18.00 -8.13
CA SER A 220 13.83 -17.59 -8.62
C SER A 220 12.75 -17.78 -7.55
N LEU A 221 11.62 -17.07 -7.72
CA LEU A 221 10.46 -17.23 -6.85
C LEU A 221 10.01 -18.70 -6.80
N ARG A 222 9.64 -19.13 -5.62
CA ARG A 222 9.07 -20.43 -5.31
C ARG A 222 7.68 -20.25 -4.72
N PHE A 223 6.81 -21.23 -4.95
CA PHE A 223 5.39 -21.14 -4.61
C PHE A 223 5.02 -22.37 -3.76
N ALA A 224 4.68 -22.11 -2.50
CA ALA A 224 4.13 -23.11 -1.60
C ALA A 224 2.62 -22.87 -1.46
N VAL A 225 1.82 -23.90 -1.71
CA VAL A 225 0.36 -23.84 -1.61
C VAL A 225 -0.11 -24.85 -0.59
N HIS A 226 -0.93 -24.45 0.36
CA HIS A 226 -1.59 -25.33 1.30
C HIS A 226 -2.99 -25.69 0.82
N HIS A 227 -3.35 -26.96 0.94
CA HIS A 227 -4.69 -27.46 0.63
C HIS A 227 -5.11 -28.58 1.59
N VAL A 228 -6.41 -28.67 1.84
CA VAL A 228 -7.02 -29.77 2.59
C VAL A 228 -7.68 -30.70 1.60
N GLY A 229 -7.27 -31.98 1.57
CA GLY A 229 -7.73 -32.97 0.59
C GLY A 229 -6.77 -33.17 -0.58
N PRO A 230 -7.24 -33.73 -1.72
CA PRO A 230 -6.38 -34.01 -2.85
C PRO A 230 -5.80 -32.70 -3.46
N PRO A 231 -4.64 -32.78 -4.17
CA PRO A 231 -3.99 -31.62 -4.77
C PRO A 231 -4.86 -30.82 -5.74
N SER A 232 -5.94 -31.40 -6.24
CA SER A 232 -6.95 -30.71 -7.08
C SER A 232 -7.96 -29.88 -6.28
N SER A 233 -7.93 -29.93 -4.94
CA SER A 233 -8.82 -29.13 -4.09
C SER A 233 -8.38 -27.66 -4.08
N SER A 234 -9.32 -26.75 -3.78
CA SER A 234 -9.02 -25.34 -3.61
C SER A 234 -8.01 -25.13 -2.47
N GLY A 235 -6.92 -24.40 -2.74
CA GLY A 235 -5.99 -23.96 -1.69
C GLY A 235 -6.63 -22.94 -0.75
N ASP A 236 -6.16 -22.91 0.49
CA ASP A 236 -6.63 -21.94 1.49
C ASP A 236 -5.50 -21.07 2.07
N ALA A 237 -4.24 -21.36 1.71
CA ALA A 237 -3.09 -20.52 2.03
C ALA A 237 -1.95 -20.73 1.03
N TYR A 238 -1.07 -19.72 0.92
CA TYR A 238 0.13 -19.81 0.12
C TYR A 238 1.27 -18.95 0.66
N ALA A 239 2.50 -19.29 0.24
CA ALA A 239 3.67 -18.45 0.34
C ALA A 239 4.34 -18.28 -1.04
N VAL A 240 4.76 -17.05 -1.35
CA VAL A 240 5.68 -16.72 -2.45
C VAL A 240 6.99 -16.28 -1.82
N TYR A 241 8.08 -16.95 -2.14
CA TYR A 241 9.37 -16.74 -1.49
C TYR A 241 10.54 -17.07 -2.42
N SER A 242 11.72 -16.57 -2.07
CA SER A 242 13.00 -16.97 -2.67
C SER A 242 13.97 -17.42 -1.58
N VAL A 243 15.04 -18.12 -1.97
CA VAL A 243 16.05 -18.63 -1.03
C VAL A 243 17.43 -18.21 -1.52
N LYS A 244 18.20 -17.59 -0.63
CA LYS A 244 19.63 -17.30 -0.85
C LYS A 244 20.44 -18.26 0.01
N GLY A 245 21.12 -19.22 -0.65
CA GLY A 245 22.00 -20.16 0.04
C GLY A 245 23.33 -19.49 0.41
N THR A 246 23.71 -19.58 1.66
CA THR A 246 25.00 -19.12 2.16
C THR A 246 25.56 -20.15 3.15
N TRP A 247 26.88 -20.19 3.28
CA TRP A 247 27.60 -21.10 4.19
C TRP A 247 28.70 -20.34 4.89
N ASP A 248 28.92 -20.67 6.16
CA ASP A 248 30.06 -20.18 6.94
C ASP A 248 30.72 -21.31 7.71
N ALA A 249 31.66 -21.00 8.59
CA ALA A 249 32.38 -22.00 9.39
C ALA A 249 31.47 -22.80 10.35
N THR A 250 30.25 -22.31 10.62
CA THR A 250 29.28 -22.97 11.50
C THR A 250 28.27 -23.84 10.73
N GLY A 251 28.33 -23.81 9.39
CA GLY A 251 27.47 -24.58 8.51
C GLY A 251 26.57 -23.73 7.61
N PRO A 252 25.41 -24.25 7.17
CA PRO A 252 24.53 -23.54 6.27
C PRO A 252 23.87 -22.35 6.96
N GLN A 253 23.83 -21.19 6.28
CA GLN A 253 23.24 -19.93 6.76
C GLN A 253 22.24 -19.36 5.72
N GLY A 254 21.51 -20.24 5.06
CA GLY A 254 20.53 -19.83 4.06
C GLY A 254 19.48 -18.89 4.62
N VAL A 255 18.98 -18.00 3.77
CA VAL A 255 17.92 -17.05 4.08
C VAL A 255 16.74 -17.25 3.15
N VAL A 256 15.55 -17.46 3.72
CA VAL A 256 14.28 -17.37 3.00
C VAL A 256 13.83 -15.91 3.00
N SER A 257 13.60 -15.35 1.82
CA SER A 257 13.00 -14.02 1.66
C SER A 257 11.55 -14.16 1.18
N ILE A 258 10.61 -13.82 2.04
CA ILE A 258 9.18 -13.89 1.74
C ILE A 258 8.80 -12.67 0.90
N ARG A 259 8.19 -12.92 -0.27
CA ARG A 259 7.49 -11.91 -1.05
C ARG A 259 6.07 -11.70 -0.54
N GLU A 260 5.38 -12.80 -0.19
CA GLU A 260 4.01 -12.77 0.30
C GLU A 260 3.62 -14.07 1.00
N VAL A 261 2.83 -13.94 2.06
CA VAL A 261 2.05 -15.01 2.66
C VAL A 261 0.60 -14.56 2.73
N GLN A 262 -0.33 -15.42 2.29
CA GLN A 262 -1.76 -15.20 2.47
C GLN A 262 -2.41 -16.49 2.94
N ALA A 263 -3.37 -16.35 3.86
CA ALA A 263 -4.14 -17.49 4.36
C ALA A 263 -5.59 -17.05 4.61
N SER A 264 -6.53 -17.80 4.09
CA SER A 264 -7.98 -17.61 4.34
C SER A 264 -8.45 -18.40 5.55
N THR A 265 -7.63 -19.32 6.03
CA THR A 265 -7.92 -20.16 7.23
C THR A 265 -6.77 -20.14 8.23
N PRO A 266 -7.05 -20.30 9.54
CA PRO A 266 -6.01 -20.47 10.56
C PRO A 266 -5.13 -21.71 10.31
N ALA A 267 -5.72 -22.82 9.84
CA ALA A 267 -4.99 -24.05 9.55
C ALA A 267 -3.97 -23.86 8.43
N GLY A 268 -4.36 -23.14 7.36
CA GLY A 268 -3.46 -22.78 6.27
C GLY A 268 -2.31 -21.87 6.75
N ALA A 269 -2.59 -20.89 7.61
CA ALA A 269 -1.56 -20.05 8.21
C ALA A 269 -0.55 -20.89 9.02
N VAL A 270 -1.02 -21.80 9.88
CA VAL A 270 -0.18 -22.72 10.65
C VAL A 270 0.71 -23.56 9.74
N ALA A 271 0.14 -24.17 8.70
CA ALA A 271 0.85 -25.06 7.79
C ALA A 271 1.94 -24.32 7.00
N ILE A 272 1.62 -23.14 6.44
CA ILE A 272 2.58 -22.33 5.66
C ILE A 272 3.73 -21.83 6.57
N TRP A 273 3.43 -21.34 7.77
CA TRP A 273 4.48 -20.88 8.68
C TRP A 273 5.35 -22.03 9.19
N ALA A 274 4.77 -23.21 9.48
CA ALA A 274 5.54 -24.38 9.82
C ALA A 274 6.49 -24.77 8.68
N PHE A 275 5.99 -24.82 7.45
CA PHE A 275 6.79 -25.11 6.25
C PHE A 275 7.97 -24.11 6.10
N LEU A 276 7.73 -22.82 6.23
CA LEU A 276 8.77 -21.78 6.05
C LEU A 276 9.85 -21.84 7.15
N LEU A 277 9.46 -22.13 8.40
CA LEU A 277 10.38 -22.15 9.53
C LEU A 277 11.19 -23.47 9.64
N GLU A 278 10.70 -24.57 9.05
CA GLU A 278 11.32 -25.87 9.10
C GLU A 278 12.16 -26.24 7.86
N MET A 279 12.40 -25.25 6.98
CA MET A 279 13.27 -25.49 5.82
C MET A 279 14.70 -25.84 6.24
N ASP A 280 15.21 -26.94 5.72
CA ASP A 280 16.61 -27.32 5.89
C ASP A 280 17.57 -26.28 5.27
N LEU A 281 18.77 -26.19 5.84
CA LEU A 281 19.85 -25.32 5.39
C LEU A 281 19.56 -23.80 5.54
N VAL A 282 18.44 -23.45 6.16
CA VAL A 282 18.01 -22.07 6.44
C VAL A 282 18.28 -21.70 7.88
N SER A 283 18.75 -20.47 8.11
CA SER A 283 18.97 -19.89 9.43
C SER A 283 18.02 -18.74 9.73
N HIS A 284 17.54 -18.05 8.69
CA HIS A 284 16.66 -16.90 8.81
C HIS A 284 15.52 -16.93 7.80
N VAL A 285 14.33 -16.49 8.25
CA VAL A 285 13.17 -16.19 7.41
C VAL A 285 12.89 -14.69 7.52
N ARG A 286 12.91 -13.97 6.39
CA ARG A 286 12.75 -12.52 6.32
C ARG A 286 11.53 -12.12 5.52
N TRP A 287 10.85 -11.08 5.97
CA TRP A 287 9.71 -10.49 5.26
C TRP A 287 9.62 -8.99 5.52
N ASP A 288 9.74 -8.19 4.47
CA ASP A 288 9.79 -6.73 4.59
C ASP A 288 8.43 -6.04 4.71
N ARG A 289 7.34 -6.72 4.41
CA ARG A 289 5.98 -6.13 4.41
C ARG A 289 4.95 -7.02 5.06
N ALA A 290 5.32 -7.64 6.16
CA ALA A 290 4.39 -8.42 6.97
C ALA A 290 3.31 -7.52 7.57
N ALA A 291 2.12 -8.05 7.72
CA ALA A 291 1.07 -7.39 8.48
C ALA A 291 1.48 -7.21 9.96
N THR A 292 1.01 -6.16 10.61
CA THR A 292 1.36 -5.91 12.02
C THR A 292 0.78 -6.95 12.98
N ASP A 293 -0.28 -7.66 12.56
CA ASP A 293 -0.94 -8.77 13.26
C ASP A 293 -0.63 -10.13 12.64
N GLU A 294 0.52 -10.28 11.97
CA GLU A 294 0.87 -11.53 11.29
C GLU A 294 0.86 -12.71 12.25
N PRO A 295 0.15 -13.82 11.93
CA PRO A 295 -0.07 -14.92 12.86
C PRO A 295 1.20 -15.57 13.44
N VAL A 296 2.32 -15.56 12.72
CA VAL A 296 3.58 -16.18 13.18
C VAL A 296 3.98 -15.70 14.57
N GLN A 297 3.67 -14.46 14.93
CA GLN A 297 3.99 -13.90 16.25
C GLN A 297 3.33 -14.68 17.41
N TYR A 298 2.20 -15.33 17.13
CA TYR A 298 1.40 -16.07 18.10
C TYR A 298 1.56 -17.60 17.94
N LEU A 299 2.05 -18.05 16.79
CA LEU A 299 2.18 -19.48 16.48
C LEU A 299 3.46 -20.11 17.04
N VAL A 300 4.52 -19.34 17.22
CA VAL A 300 5.85 -19.86 17.56
C VAL A 300 6.02 -20.13 19.06
N ASP A 301 6.89 -21.09 19.39
CA ASP A 301 7.26 -21.44 20.77
C ASP A 301 8.24 -20.40 21.40
N ASN A 302 9.05 -19.73 20.57
CA ASN A 302 9.97 -18.70 21.02
C ASN A 302 9.74 -17.37 20.27
N PRO A 303 8.85 -16.50 20.72
CA PRO A 303 8.59 -15.22 20.04
C PRO A 303 9.80 -14.26 20.07
N ARG A 304 10.80 -14.47 20.92
CA ARG A 304 12.04 -13.65 20.93
C ARG A 304 12.96 -13.94 19.76
N ALA A 305 12.74 -15.05 19.04
CA ALA A 305 13.43 -15.31 17.78
C ALA A 305 12.93 -14.44 16.64
N ILE A 306 11.81 -13.72 16.80
CA ILE A 306 11.24 -12.79 15.84
C ILE A 306 11.71 -11.37 16.18
N ARG A 307 12.57 -10.81 15.35
CA ARG A 307 12.87 -9.37 15.36
C ARG A 307 11.93 -8.68 14.41
N GLN A 308 11.30 -7.59 14.87
CA GLN A 308 10.39 -6.83 14.04
C GLN A 308 10.62 -5.33 14.16
N THR A 309 10.59 -4.65 13.02
CA THR A 309 10.67 -3.20 12.92
C THR A 309 9.42 -2.69 12.22
N SER A 310 8.67 -1.83 12.88
CA SER A 310 7.45 -1.26 12.30
C SER A 310 7.78 -0.02 11.48
N VAL A 311 7.25 0.02 10.25
CA VAL A 311 7.39 1.13 9.30
C VAL A 311 6.02 1.59 8.82
N ASP A 312 5.94 2.80 8.25
CA ASP A 312 4.77 3.22 7.48
C ASP A 312 4.67 2.42 6.17
N SER A 313 3.48 2.33 5.64
CA SER A 313 3.17 1.57 4.43
C SER A 313 2.24 2.38 3.54
N LEU A 314 0.94 2.07 3.48
CA LEU A 314 0.01 2.81 2.66
C LEU A 314 -0.41 4.13 3.31
N TRP A 315 -0.30 5.22 2.55
CA TRP A 315 -0.81 6.55 2.91
C TRP A 315 -2.13 6.81 2.19
N VAL A 316 -3.06 7.45 2.88
CA VAL A 316 -4.39 7.78 2.35
C VAL A 316 -4.62 9.29 2.40
N ARG A 317 -5.17 9.83 1.31
CA ARG A 317 -5.68 11.18 1.17
C ARG A 317 -7.18 11.12 0.87
N LEU A 318 -8.01 11.70 1.72
CA LEU A 318 -9.41 11.91 1.39
C LEU A 318 -9.50 13.05 0.36
N VAL A 319 -9.82 12.73 -0.87
CA VAL A 319 -10.01 13.72 -1.94
C VAL A 319 -11.23 14.57 -1.63
N ASP A 320 -12.37 13.91 -1.35
CA ASP A 320 -13.63 14.50 -0.89
C ASP A 320 -13.99 13.88 0.46
N VAL A 321 -13.95 14.68 1.52
CA VAL A 321 -14.13 14.19 2.90
C VAL A 321 -15.48 13.54 3.11
N ASP A 322 -16.56 14.15 2.66
CA ASP A 322 -17.93 13.64 2.79
C ASP A 322 -18.11 12.31 2.08
N ARG A 323 -17.67 12.23 0.82
CA ARG A 323 -17.75 11.02 0.00
C ARG A 323 -16.89 9.88 0.55
N ALA A 324 -15.65 10.21 0.96
CA ALA A 324 -14.75 9.23 1.53
C ALA A 324 -15.30 8.65 2.84
N LEU A 325 -15.81 9.49 3.75
CA LEU A 325 -16.35 9.02 5.03
C LEU A 325 -17.68 8.26 4.86
N ALA A 326 -18.48 8.59 3.85
CA ALA A 326 -19.69 7.85 3.51
C ALA A 326 -19.42 6.50 2.80
N ALA A 327 -18.24 6.33 2.20
CA ALA A 327 -17.88 5.13 1.43
C ALA A 327 -17.39 3.94 2.28
N ARG A 328 -17.34 4.09 3.61
CA ARG A 328 -16.93 3.03 4.54
C ARG A 328 -18.00 2.75 5.58
N VAL A 329 -17.94 1.58 6.23
CA VAL A 329 -18.74 1.29 7.43
C VAL A 329 -17.93 1.54 8.71
N TYR A 330 -18.65 1.56 9.84
CA TYR A 330 -18.09 1.87 11.14
C TYR A 330 -18.35 0.71 12.12
N ALA A 331 -17.37 0.40 12.97
CA ALA A 331 -17.43 -0.75 13.89
C ALA A 331 -18.51 -0.61 14.97
N ALA A 332 -18.91 0.63 15.29
CA ALA A 332 -19.96 0.97 16.23
C ALA A 332 -20.79 2.14 15.71
N PRO A 333 -22.04 2.32 16.17
CA PRO A 333 -22.84 3.50 15.82
C PRO A 333 -22.10 4.80 16.11
N VAL A 334 -22.13 5.73 15.18
CA VAL A 334 -21.51 7.06 15.28
C VAL A 334 -22.48 8.13 14.81
N ASP A 335 -22.57 9.21 15.55
CA ASP A 335 -23.19 10.48 15.14
C ASP A 335 -22.31 11.59 15.72
N VAL A 336 -21.52 12.21 14.84
CA VAL A 336 -20.50 13.19 15.21
C VAL A 336 -20.38 14.27 14.17
N VAL A 337 -20.17 15.51 14.61
CA VAL A 337 -19.82 16.63 13.75
C VAL A 337 -18.31 16.85 13.79
N ILE A 338 -17.67 16.69 12.65
CA ILE A 338 -16.22 16.81 12.48
C ILE A 338 -15.90 18.13 11.74
N GLU A 339 -15.16 19.02 12.39
CA GLU A 339 -14.56 20.18 11.75
C GLU A 339 -13.24 19.79 11.10
N VAL A 340 -13.16 19.91 9.78
CA VAL A 340 -12.00 19.49 9.00
C VAL A 340 -11.20 20.70 8.55
N SER A 341 -9.88 20.65 8.76
CA SER A 341 -8.92 21.57 8.18
C SER A 341 -8.14 20.92 7.05
N ASP A 342 -8.04 21.61 5.93
CA ASP A 342 -7.28 21.17 4.76
C ASP A 342 -6.59 22.37 4.09
N PRO A 343 -5.31 22.64 4.42
CA PRO A 343 -4.61 23.78 3.85
C PRO A 343 -4.28 23.62 2.37
N PHE A 344 -4.38 22.38 1.84
CA PHE A 344 -4.06 22.12 0.45
C PHE A 344 -5.31 22.10 -0.44
N CYS A 345 -6.43 21.51 -0.01
CA CYS A 345 -7.67 21.42 -0.81
C CYS A 345 -8.80 22.16 -0.08
N ALA A 346 -9.04 23.43 -0.46
CA ALA A 346 -9.98 24.30 0.25
C ALA A 346 -11.43 23.79 0.26
N TRP A 347 -11.84 22.97 -0.72
CA TRP A 347 -13.19 22.39 -0.79
C TRP A 347 -13.50 21.42 0.35
N ASN A 348 -12.50 20.88 1.04
CA ASN A 348 -12.65 20.02 2.21
C ASN A 348 -12.77 20.79 3.53
N VAL A 349 -12.50 22.09 3.54
CA VAL A 349 -12.56 22.89 4.76
C VAL A 349 -14.01 23.12 5.17
N GLY A 350 -14.38 22.65 6.35
CA GLY A 350 -15.74 22.81 6.84
C GLY A 350 -16.10 21.85 7.95
N ARG A 351 -17.39 21.81 8.27
CA ARG A 351 -17.97 20.91 9.25
C ARG A 351 -18.83 19.88 8.53
N TYR A 352 -18.67 18.62 8.91
CA TYR A 352 -19.35 17.49 8.33
C TYR A 352 -20.02 16.67 9.44
N ARG A 353 -21.34 16.43 9.32
CA ARG A 353 -22.02 15.48 10.18
C ARG A 353 -21.86 14.09 9.59
N LEU A 354 -21.22 13.22 10.35
CA LEU A 354 -21.05 11.80 10.05
C LEU A 354 -22.02 11.00 10.91
N THR A 355 -22.89 10.23 10.26
CA THR A 355 -23.74 9.21 10.89
C THR A 355 -23.47 7.88 10.23
N GLY A 356 -23.34 6.79 11.00
CA GLY A 356 -23.06 5.48 10.41
C GLY A 356 -22.93 4.38 11.45
N ASP A 357 -22.89 3.16 10.95
CA ASP A 357 -22.67 1.93 11.71
C ASP A 357 -22.10 0.82 10.80
N GLN A 358 -22.29 -0.45 11.17
CA GLN A 358 -21.81 -1.61 10.41
C GLN A 358 -22.57 -1.84 9.09
N THR A 359 -23.69 -1.17 8.87
CA THR A 359 -24.55 -1.35 7.69
C THR A 359 -24.34 -0.28 6.63
N GLY A 360 -23.76 0.89 7.00
CA GLY A 360 -23.50 1.99 6.09
C GLY A 360 -23.25 3.30 6.82
N ALA A 361 -23.01 4.35 6.04
CA ALA A 361 -22.77 5.69 6.58
C ALA A 361 -23.29 6.79 5.65
N HIS A 362 -23.56 7.95 6.25
CA HIS A 362 -23.84 9.20 5.59
C HIS A 362 -22.94 10.30 6.16
N CYS A 363 -22.38 11.10 5.29
CA CYS A 363 -21.56 12.24 5.69
C CYS A 363 -21.94 13.44 4.83
N THR A 364 -22.35 14.54 5.46
CA THR A 364 -22.84 15.72 4.76
C THR A 364 -22.31 17.01 5.43
N PRO A 365 -22.08 18.07 4.66
CA PRO A 365 -21.78 19.38 5.22
C PRO A 365 -22.86 19.85 6.20
N THR A 366 -22.47 20.54 7.27
CA THR A 366 -23.40 21.05 8.30
C THR A 366 -22.92 22.37 8.90
N SER A 367 -23.85 23.14 9.45
CA SER A 367 -23.55 24.35 10.26
C SER A 367 -23.55 24.10 11.76
N SER A 368 -23.83 22.86 12.20
CA SER A 368 -23.85 22.47 13.63
C SER A 368 -22.46 22.68 14.27
N ASP A 369 -22.44 22.86 15.59
CA ASP A 369 -21.17 22.95 16.32
C ASP A 369 -20.39 21.66 16.24
N ALA A 370 -19.09 21.81 16.10
CA ALA A 370 -18.20 20.67 15.95
C ALA A 370 -18.01 19.90 17.28
N ASP A 371 -18.08 18.59 17.21
CA ASP A 371 -17.74 17.69 18.29
C ASP A 371 -16.22 17.41 18.35
N LEU A 372 -15.61 17.33 17.17
CA LEU A 372 -14.18 17.09 16.97
C LEU A 372 -13.62 18.08 15.95
N ALA A 373 -12.35 18.48 16.12
CA ALA A 373 -11.59 19.19 15.11
C ALA A 373 -10.37 18.36 14.70
N VAL A 374 -10.14 18.22 13.39
CA VAL A 374 -9.13 17.32 12.85
C VAL A 374 -8.60 17.81 11.50
N SER A 375 -7.32 17.55 11.21
CA SER A 375 -6.80 17.79 9.85
C SER A 375 -7.18 16.63 8.92
N VAL A 376 -7.29 16.94 7.62
CA VAL A 376 -7.55 15.90 6.60
C VAL A 376 -6.50 14.78 6.61
N GLY A 377 -5.23 15.10 6.90
CA GLY A 377 -4.16 14.10 7.02
C GLY A 377 -4.35 13.17 8.24
N ALA A 378 -4.83 13.69 9.37
CA ALA A 378 -5.18 12.87 10.52
C ALA A 378 -6.39 11.96 10.23
N LEU A 379 -7.40 12.46 9.50
CA LEU A 379 -8.50 11.62 8.99
C LEU A 379 -7.98 10.54 8.04
N GLY A 380 -7.05 10.88 7.14
CA GLY A 380 -6.40 9.92 6.25
C GLY A 380 -5.70 8.81 7.02
N ALA A 381 -4.97 9.15 8.09
CA ALA A 381 -4.30 8.17 8.95
C ALA A 381 -5.30 7.24 9.68
N ALA A 382 -6.46 7.74 10.07
CA ALA A 382 -7.49 6.97 10.76
C ALA A 382 -8.42 6.21 9.80
N TYR A 383 -8.42 6.55 8.51
CA TYR A 383 -9.43 6.13 7.53
C TYR A 383 -9.60 4.61 7.39
N LEU A 384 -8.52 3.84 7.43
CA LEU A 384 -8.57 2.38 7.33
C LEU A 384 -8.72 1.68 8.69
N GLY A 385 -8.80 2.43 9.79
CA GLY A 385 -9.07 1.91 11.12
C GLY A 385 -7.86 1.33 11.88
N GLY A 386 -6.64 1.52 11.36
CA GLY A 386 -5.41 1.07 12.02
C GLY A 386 -4.83 2.08 13.01
N THR A 387 -5.14 3.36 12.83
CA THR A 387 -4.71 4.44 13.75
C THR A 387 -5.93 5.00 14.46
N SER A 388 -5.94 4.97 15.79
CA SER A 388 -7.07 5.46 16.56
C SER A 388 -7.09 6.99 16.64
N LEU A 389 -8.30 7.59 16.61
CA LEU A 389 -8.46 9.03 16.84
C LEU A 389 -7.97 9.45 18.21
N THR A 390 -8.08 8.57 19.21
CA THR A 390 -7.55 8.79 20.57
C THR A 390 -6.02 8.92 20.57
N SER A 391 -5.31 8.06 19.83
CA SER A 391 -3.84 8.17 19.70
C SER A 391 -3.43 9.46 18.98
N LEU A 392 -4.19 9.86 17.95
CA LEU A 392 -3.96 11.13 17.24
C LEU A 392 -4.24 12.33 18.16
N ALA A 393 -5.25 12.25 19.03
CA ALA A 393 -5.54 13.30 20.00
C ALA A 393 -4.43 13.42 21.06
N ALA A 394 -3.86 12.31 21.52
CA ALA A 394 -2.71 12.33 22.42
C ALA A 394 -1.48 13.01 21.80
N ALA A 395 -1.38 13.00 20.46
CA ALA A 395 -0.34 13.72 19.71
C ALA A 395 -0.75 15.17 19.33
N GLY A 396 -1.93 15.65 19.76
CA GLY A 396 -2.44 17.00 19.44
C GLY A 396 -2.98 17.16 18.00
N LEU A 397 -3.20 16.06 17.28
CA LEU A 397 -3.68 16.07 15.88
C LEU A 397 -5.22 16.00 15.76
N VAL A 398 -5.91 15.71 16.86
CA VAL A 398 -7.37 15.74 17.00
C VAL A 398 -7.71 16.49 18.27
N THR A 399 -8.68 17.40 18.20
CA THR A 399 -9.18 18.13 19.38
C THR A 399 -10.62 17.73 19.64
N GLU A 400 -10.91 17.24 20.84
CA GLU A 400 -12.26 17.00 21.31
C GLU A 400 -12.89 18.33 21.75
N ARG A 401 -14.09 18.63 21.26
CA ARG A 401 -14.88 19.81 21.65
C ARG A 401 -16.12 19.45 22.47
N ARG A 402 -16.77 18.31 22.15
CA ARG A 402 -17.85 17.76 22.97
C ARG A 402 -17.34 16.55 23.76
N PRO A 403 -17.42 16.59 25.10
CA PRO A 403 -16.96 15.47 25.95
C PRO A 403 -17.59 14.13 25.55
N GLY A 404 -16.76 13.09 25.40
CA GLY A 404 -17.15 11.73 25.00
C GLY A 404 -17.21 11.49 23.49
N ALA A 405 -17.17 12.51 22.65
CA ALA A 405 -17.22 12.37 21.18
C ALA A 405 -15.97 11.67 20.63
N LEU A 406 -14.80 11.97 21.18
CA LEU A 406 -13.54 11.35 20.76
C LEU A 406 -13.53 9.84 21.01
N ALA A 407 -13.96 9.40 22.17
CA ALA A 407 -14.01 7.97 22.50
C ALA A 407 -15.00 7.21 21.60
N ALA A 408 -16.19 7.78 21.39
CA ALA A 408 -17.22 7.22 20.52
C ALA A 408 -16.73 7.12 19.06
N ALA A 409 -16.21 8.21 18.50
CA ALA A 409 -15.68 8.23 17.15
C ALA A 409 -14.48 7.29 16.97
N SER A 410 -13.56 7.26 17.96
CA SER A 410 -12.40 6.37 17.92
C SER A 410 -12.81 4.89 17.88
N SER A 411 -13.81 4.50 18.66
CA SER A 411 -14.38 3.14 18.63
C SER A 411 -15.06 2.82 17.30
N ALA A 412 -15.77 3.78 16.73
CA ALA A 412 -16.46 3.60 15.46
C ALA A 412 -15.48 3.46 14.28
N PHE A 413 -14.39 4.21 14.26
CA PHE A 413 -13.38 4.15 13.21
C PHE A 413 -12.50 2.89 13.26
N PHE A 414 -12.46 2.19 14.38
CA PHE A 414 -11.58 1.04 14.59
C PHE A 414 -11.87 -0.10 13.61
N ALA A 415 -10.83 -0.76 13.10
CA ALA A 415 -10.92 -2.00 12.35
C ALA A 415 -10.53 -3.18 13.23
N ALA A 416 -11.34 -4.24 13.26
CA ALA A 416 -11.08 -5.44 14.07
C ALA A 416 -9.74 -6.12 13.72
N ARG A 417 -9.34 -6.04 12.44
CA ARG A 417 -8.00 -6.42 11.98
C ARG A 417 -7.26 -5.16 11.53
N PRO A 418 -6.00 -4.96 11.96
CA PRO A 418 -5.18 -3.87 11.48
C PRO A 418 -5.12 -3.85 9.95
N PRO A 419 -5.26 -2.70 9.29
CA PRO A 419 -5.14 -2.61 7.84
C PRO A 419 -3.73 -2.99 7.39
N SER A 420 -3.63 -3.56 6.20
CA SER A 420 -2.35 -3.98 5.62
C SER A 420 -2.39 -3.79 4.11
N CYS A 421 -1.29 -3.35 3.52
CA CYS A 421 -1.13 -3.28 2.08
C CYS A 421 0.08 -4.12 1.66
N PRO A 422 -0.13 -5.25 0.99
CA PRO A 422 0.97 -6.09 0.49
C PRO A 422 1.59 -5.53 -0.81
N GLU A 423 0.91 -4.60 -1.47
CA GLU A 423 1.34 -3.99 -2.73
C GLU A 423 2.31 -2.82 -2.48
N VAL A 424 3.27 -2.65 -3.40
CA VAL A 424 3.96 -1.40 -3.70
C VAL A 424 3.71 -1.13 -5.18
N PHE A 425 3.35 0.08 -5.52
CA PHE A 425 2.96 0.48 -6.87
C PHE A 425 3.55 1.84 -7.24
#